data_85afded888c03c16185bcdef76fe4707
#
_entry.id   85afded888c03c16185bcdef76fe4707
#
_cell.length_a   1.000
_cell.length_b   1.000
_cell.length_c   1.000
_cell.angle_alpha   90.00
_cell.angle_beta   90.00
_cell.angle_gamma   90.00
#
_symmetry.space_group_name_H-M   'P 1'
#
loop_
_entity.id
_entity.type
_entity.pdbx_description
1 polymer ?
#
loop_
_entity_poly.entity_id
_entity_poly.type
_entity_poly.pdbx_seq_one_letter_code
_entity_poly.pdbx_strand_id
1 'polypeptide(L)'
;MSDDFLQTAIDLFNEGNIDGAIEHLESKLSDNPDNAQVHHMYAEFANMKNSEAQEDVIPGRKIMMMYKKAMELDEENMEYIADFASFALECRRIPVAVKEFQRYARRLELEDIPVDEILFTASRNIVDAIEVMDPSKKNPMVQPWLQQALIWAVGGLGYSKDEAVEMITREI
;
A
#
# COMPACT_ATOMS: atom_id res chain seq x y z
N MET A 1 12.15 -23.36 13.34
CA MET A 1 10.94 -24.17 13.10
C MET A 1 9.69 -23.33 12.74
N SER A 2 9.84 -21.99 12.53
CA SER A 2 8.71 -21.09 12.20
C SER A 2 8.45 -20.89 10.69
N ASP A 3 9.33 -21.36 9.82
CA ASP A 3 9.27 -21.03 8.38
C ASP A 3 8.56 -22.08 7.51
N ASP A 4 8.27 -23.25 8.06
CA ASP A 4 7.73 -24.37 7.27
C ASP A 4 6.30 -24.11 6.77
N PHE A 5 5.46 -23.47 7.58
CA PHE A 5 4.07 -23.20 7.18
C PHE A 5 3.94 -21.99 6.22
N LEU A 6 4.83 -21.01 6.31
CA LEU A 6 4.88 -19.91 5.34
C LEU A 6 5.33 -20.43 3.98
N GLN A 7 6.34 -21.32 3.97
CA GLN A 7 6.77 -21.97 2.74
C GLN A 7 5.64 -22.80 2.12
N THR A 8 4.84 -23.51 2.93
CA THR A 8 3.67 -24.25 2.44
C THR A 8 2.67 -23.31 1.75
N ALA A 9 2.42 -22.12 2.30
CA ALA A 9 1.53 -21.15 1.67
C ALA A 9 2.09 -20.64 0.33
N ILE A 10 3.40 -20.38 0.26
CA ILE A 10 4.10 -19.98 -0.97
C ILE A 10 4.02 -21.10 -2.03
N ASP A 11 4.24 -22.34 -1.64
CA ASP A 11 4.20 -23.49 -2.54
C ASP A 11 2.78 -23.66 -3.14
N LEU A 12 1.73 -23.58 -2.30
CA LEU A 12 0.35 -23.59 -2.76
C LEU A 12 0.04 -22.46 -3.74
N PHE A 13 0.53 -21.26 -3.43
CA PHE A 13 0.37 -20.12 -4.33
C PHE A 13 1.07 -20.33 -5.67
N ASN A 14 2.31 -20.82 -5.67
CA ASN A 14 3.09 -21.10 -6.88
C ASN A 14 2.47 -22.22 -7.74
N GLU A 15 1.72 -23.14 -7.12
CA GLU A 15 0.94 -24.16 -7.81
C GLU A 15 -0.38 -23.62 -8.41
N GLY A 16 -0.67 -22.32 -8.24
CA GLY A 16 -1.90 -21.67 -8.66
C GLY A 16 -3.09 -21.91 -7.74
N ASN A 17 -2.85 -22.48 -6.56
CA ASN A 17 -3.89 -22.75 -5.56
C ASN A 17 -3.96 -21.61 -4.53
N ILE A 18 -4.38 -20.42 -4.99
CA ILE A 18 -4.47 -19.23 -4.13
C ILE A 18 -5.48 -19.43 -2.99
N ASP A 19 -6.58 -20.16 -3.21
CA ASP A 19 -7.56 -20.46 -2.18
C ASP A 19 -6.96 -21.32 -1.08
N GLY A 20 -6.25 -22.39 -1.45
CA GLY A 20 -5.55 -23.25 -0.50
C GLY A 20 -4.48 -22.50 0.30
N ALA A 21 -3.75 -21.58 -0.34
CA ALA A 21 -2.75 -20.73 0.33
C ALA A 21 -3.41 -19.83 1.39
N ILE A 22 -4.52 -19.17 1.04
CA ILE A 22 -5.28 -18.30 1.95
C ILE A 22 -5.85 -19.09 3.12
N GLU A 23 -6.51 -20.24 2.86
CA GLU A 23 -7.06 -21.11 3.90
C GLU A 23 -5.97 -21.63 4.84
N HIS A 24 -4.82 -22.00 4.29
CA HIS A 24 -3.67 -22.42 5.08
C HIS A 24 -3.20 -21.32 6.03
N LEU A 25 -2.97 -20.10 5.53
CA LEU A 25 -2.57 -18.93 6.33
C LEU A 25 -3.65 -18.60 7.39
N GLU A 26 -4.93 -18.63 7.03
CA GLU A 26 -6.03 -18.36 7.95
C GLU A 26 -6.05 -19.34 9.12
N SER A 27 -5.78 -20.63 8.85
CA SER A 27 -5.66 -21.64 9.90
C SER A 27 -4.50 -21.37 10.88
N LYS A 28 -3.48 -20.65 10.44
CA LYS A 28 -2.28 -20.33 11.24
C LYS A 28 -2.36 -19.00 11.99
N LEU A 29 -3.27 -18.09 11.58
CA LEU A 29 -3.44 -16.81 12.25
C LEU A 29 -3.77 -16.94 13.74
N SER A 30 -4.58 -17.94 14.12
CA SER A 30 -4.94 -18.18 15.53
C SER A 30 -3.77 -18.61 16.39
N ASP A 31 -2.85 -19.40 15.81
CA ASP A 31 -1.68 -19.93 16.51
C ASP A 31 -0.49 -18.96 16.48
N ASN A 32 -0.52 -18.00 15.56
CA ASN A 32 0.56 -17.04 15.31
C ASN A 32 0.05 -15.60 15.25
N PRO A 33 -0.70 -15.12 16.26
CA PRO A 33 -1.36 -13.81 16.23
C PRO A 33 -0.38 -12.63 16.16
N ASP A 34 0.86 -12.84 16.58
CA ASP A 34 1.92 -11.83 16.64
C ASP A 34 3.00 -12.03 15.56
N ASN A 35 2.72 -12.84 14.54
CA ASN A 35 3.61 -13.00 13.40
C ASN A 35 3.22 -12.03 12.27
N ALA A 36 4.00 -10.97 12.09
CA ALA A 36 3.75 -9.94 11.09
C ALA A 36 3.67 -10.51 9.67
N GLN A 37 4.55 -11.45 9.34
CA GLN A 37 4.64 -12.04 8.00
C GLN A 37 3.40 -12.86 7.63
N VAL A 38 2.77 -13.55 8.59
CA VAL A 38 1.51 -14.28 8.34
C VAL A 38 0.39 -13.32 7.96
N HIS A 39 0.27 -12.22 8.70
CA HIS A 39 -0.74 -11.20 8.42
C HIS A 39 -0.50 -10.53 7.07
N HIS A 40 0.75 -10.19 6.77
CA HIS A 40 1.12 -9.56 5.50
C HIS A 40 0.83 -10.49 4.32
N MET A 41 1.35 -11.71 4.34
CA MET A 41 1.16 -12.70 3.26
C MET A 41 -0.33 -13.04 3.04
N TYR A 42 -1.11 -13.13 4.14
CA TYR A 42 -2.56 -13.30 4.01
C TYR A 42 -3.19 -12.12 3.24
N ALA A 43 -2.80 -10.89 3.59
CA ALA A 43 -3.34 -9.70 2.95
C ALA A 43 -2.98 -9.63 1.46
N GLU A 44 -1.74 -9.93 1.11
CA GLU A 44 -1.29 -9.98 -0.28
C GLU A 44 -2.08 -11.00 -1.10
N PHE A 45 -2.17 -12.26 -0.64
CA PHE A 45 -2.87 -13.31 -1.39
C PHE A 45 -4.37 -13.01 -1.49
N ALA A 46 -4.98 -12.46 -0.44
CA ALA A 46 -6.37 -12.04 -0.46
C ALA A 46 -6.64 -10.89 -1.44
N ASN A 47 -5.72 -9.91 -1.52
CA ASN A 47 -5.81 -8.81 -2.48
C ASN A 47 -5.63 -9.31 -3.92
N MET A 48 -4.68 -10.19 -4.15
CA MET A 48 -4.46 -10.81 -5.46
C MET A 48 -5.68 -11.61 -5.92
N LYS A 49 -6.30 -12.39 -5.02
CA LYS A 49 -7.54 -13.12 -5.32
C LYS A 49 -8.68 -12.20 -5.73
N ASN A 50 -8.88 -11.09 -5.02
CA ASN A 50 -9.90 -10.10 -5.38
C ASN A 50 -9.60 -9.47 -6.75
N SER A 51 -8.34 -9.17 -7.03
CA SER A 51 -7.91 -8.60 -8.31
C SER A 51 -8.13 -9.56 -9.48
N GLU A 52 -7.84 -10.86 -9.30
CA GLU A 52 -8.09 -11.89 -10.31
C GLU A 52 -9.60 -12.11 -10.55
N ALA A 53 -10.39 -12.14 -9.49
CA ALA A 53 -11.83 -12.29 -9.57
C ALA A 53 -12.55 -11.03 -10.08
N GLN A 54 -11.90 -9.87 -10.06
CA GLN A 54 -12.48 -8.55 -10.31
C GLN A 54 -13.68 -8.25 -9.40
N GLU A 55 -13.70 -8.82 -8.21
CA GLU A 55 -14.73 -8.64 -7.21
C GLU A 55 -14.16 -8.82 -5.78
N ASP A 56 -14.84 -8.26 -4.78
CA ASP A 56 -14.48 -8.39 -3.36
C ASP A 56 -14.87 -9.77 -2.79
N VAL A 57 -14.23 -10.85 -3.26
CA VAL A 57 -14.40 -12.21 -2.72
C VAL A 57 -14.04 -12.24 -1.24
N ILE A 58 -12.95 -11.57 -0.89
CA ILE A 58 -12.55 -11.35 0.50
C ILE A 58 -12.80 -9.88 0.82
N PRO A 59 -13.57 -9.56 1.88
CA PRO A 59 -13.91 -8.18 2.21
C PRO A 59 -12.65 -7.30 2.35
N GLY A 60 -12.59 -6.18 1.62
CA GLY A 60 -11.46 -5.25 1.65
C GLY A 60 -11.14 -4.75 3.06
N ARG A 61 -12.16 -4.65 3.94
CA ARG A 61 -11.93 -4.34 5.37
C ARG A 61 -11.07 -5.40 6.07
N LYS A 62 -11.24 -6.68 5.75
CA LYS A 62 -10.43 -7.78 6.33
C LYS A 62 -8.99 -7.67 5.85
N ILE A 63 -8.78 -7.46 4.55
CA ILE A 63 -7.46 -7.26 3.95
C ILE A 63 -6.75 -6.06 4.59
N MET A 64 -7.47 -4.93 4.71
CA MET A 64 -6.95 -3.72 5.37
C MET A 64 -6.50 -3.98 6.81
N MET A 65 -7.28 -4.77 7.57
CA MET A 65 -6.92 -5.12 8.95
C MET A 65 -5.65 -5.97 9.01
N MET A 66 -5.45 -6.89 8.06
CA MET A 66 -4.27 -7.75 8.03
C MET A 66 -3.01 -6.98 7.68
N TYR A 67 -3.02 -6.13 6.63
CA TYR A 67 -1.91 -5.22 6.32
C TYR A 67 -1.57 -4.32 7.52
N LYS A 68 -2.60 -3.73 8.14
CA LYS A 68 -2.41 -2.88 9.31
C LYS A 68 -1.77 -3.63 10.46
N LYS A 69 -2.23 -4.86 10.73
CA LYS A 69 -1.68 -5.69 11.81
C LYS A 69 -0.22 -6.06 11.54
N ALA A 70 0.14 -6.41 10.32
CA ALA A 70 1.52 -6.68 9.93
C ALA A 70 2.42 -5.47 10.20
N MET A 71 2.00 -4.29 9.75
CA MET A 71 2.73 -3.04 9.97
C MET A 71 2.83 -2.66 11.46
N GLU A 72 1.80 -2.95 12.28
CA GLU A 72 1.83 -2.68 13.73
C GLU A 72 2.74 -3.66 14.49
N LEU A 73 2.91 -4.88 13.99
CA LEU A 73 3.77 -5.90 14.59
C LEU A 73 5.26 -5.71 14.25
N ASP A 74 5.54 -5.14 13.09
CA ASP A 74 6.89 -4.80 12.64
C ASP A 74 6.90 -3.38 12.06
N GLU A 75 6.93 -2.41 12.97
CA GLU A 75 6.82 -0.99 12.64
C GLU A 75 8.02 -0.43 11.86
N GLU A 76 9.12 -1.16 11.80
CA GLU A 76 10.33 -0.76 11.08
C GLU A 76 10.38 -1.31 9.67
N ASN A 77 9.53 -2.27 9.34
CA ASN A 77 9.47 -2.88 8.02
C ASN A 77 8.85 -1.93 7.00
N MET A 78 9.70 -1.43 6.11
CA MET A 78 9.33 -0.46 5.09
C MET A 78 8.32 -1.01 4.08
N GLU A 79 8.43 -2.30 3.74
CA GLU A 79 7.51 -3.00 2.84
C GLU A 79 6.09 -3.01 3.42
N TYR A 80 5.94 -3.37 4.69
CA TYR A 80 4.62 -3.40 5.34
C TYR A 80 3.96 -2.04 5.43
N ILE A 81 4.76 -0.98 5.64
CA ILE A 81 4.25 0.40 5.62
C ILE A 81 3.76 0.77 4.21
N ALA A 82 4.57 0.48 3.19
CA ALA A 82 4.26 0.81 1.80
C ALA A 82 3.02 0.05 1.29
N ASP A 83 2.91 -1.23 1.59
CA ASP A 83 1.79 -2.07 1.14
C ASP A 83 0.49 -1.70 1.82
N PHE A 84 0.53 -1.44 3.14
CA PHE A 84 -0.65 -0.91 3.85
C PHE A 84 -1.10 0.43 3.28
N ALA A 85 -0.17 1.36 3.00
CA ALA A 85 -0.47 2.66 2.43
C ALA A 85 -1.04 2.53 1.01
N SER A 86 -0.47 1.67 0.17
CA SER A 86 -0.93 1.40 -1.18
C SER A 86 -2.34 0.81 -1.19
N PHE A 87 -2.59 -0.20 -0.37
CA PHE A 87 -3.93 -0.78 -0.25
C PHE A 87 -4.96 0.21 0.31
N ALA A 88 -4.56 1.07 1.26
CA ALA A 88 -5.43 2.14 1.76
C ALA A 88 -5.82 3.12 0.63
N LEU A 89 -4.89 3.39 -0.29
CA LEU A 89 -5.14 4.25 -1.45
C LEU A 89 -6.10 3.58 -2.45
N GLU A 90 -5.91 2.30 -2.75
CA GLU A 90 -6.85 1.49 -3.56
C GLU A 90 -8.27 1.52 -2.99
N CYS A 91 -8.38 1.41 -1.66
CA CYS A 91 -9.65 1.55 -0.93
C CYS A 91 -10.14 3.01 -0.80
N ARG A 92 -9.52 3.97 -1.50
CA ARG A 92 -9.82 5.41 -1.45
C ARG A 92 -9.75 6.03 -0.04
N ARG A 93 -8.91 5.46 0.82
CA ARG A 93 -8.61 5.99 2.15
C ARG A 93 -7.41 6.96 2.09
N ILE A 94 -7.51 7.98 1.22
CA ILE A 94 -6.41 8.92 0.92
C ILE A 94 -5.73 9.47 2.18
N PRO A 95 -6.45 9.94 3.23
CA PRO A 95 -5.79 10.45 4.44
C PRO A 95 -4.92 9.41 5.15
N VAL A 96 -5.36 8.15 5.16
CA VAL A 96 -4.60 7.04 5.75
C VAL A 96 -3.36 6.76 4.93
N ALA A 97 -3.53 6.62 3.61
CA ALA A 97 -2.43 6.37 2.69
C ALA A 97 -1.35 7.46 2.77
N VAL A 98 -1.73 8.73 2.69
CA VAL A 98 -0.79 9.87 2.78
C VAL A 98 -0.03 9.85 4.09
N LYS A 99 -0.70 9.59 5.21
CA LYS A 99 -0.06 9.51 6.53
C LYS A 99 1.02 8.42 6.58
N GLU A 100 0.72 7.23 6.08
CA GLU A 100 1.67 6.12 6.13
C GLU A 100 2.79 6.28 5.09
N PHE A 101 2.53 6.83 3.90
CA PHE A 101 3.60 7.23 2.98
C PHE A 101 4.48 8.35 3.54
N GLN A 102 3.95 9.26 4.35
CA GLN A 102 4.78 10.23 5.09
C GLN A 102 5.68 9.53 6.13
N ARG A 103 5.19 8.47 6.76
CA ARG A 103 6.00 7.65 7.67
C ARG A 103 7.12 6.93 6.90
N TYR A 104 6.80 6.36 5.75
CA TYR A 104 7.76 5.77 4.83
C TYR A 104 8.84 6.78 4.39
N ALA A 105 8.42 7.95 3.93
CA ALA A 105 9.32 9.02 3.49
C ALA A 105 10.29 9.46 4.60
N ARG A 106 9.81 9.57 5.85
CA ARG A 106 10.67 9.91 6.99
C ARG A 106 11.74 8.86 7.26
N ARG A 107 11.45 7.58 7.01
CA ARG A 107 12.46 6.51 7.13
C ARG A 107 13.55 6.67 6.08
N LEU A 108 13.18 6.95 4.82
CA LEU A 108 14.15 7.24 3.78
C LEU A 108 15.04 8.44 4.15
N GLU A 109 14.44 9.53 4.66
CA GLU A 109 15.18 10.70 5.12
C GLU A 109 16.18 10.39 6.24
N LEU A 110 15.81 9.55 7.21
CA LEU A 110 16.67 9.13 8.30
C LEU A 110 17.87 8.30 7.84
N GLU A 111 17.72 7.58 6.74
CA GLU A 111 18.77 6.75 6.13
C GLU A 111 19.52 7.49 5.00
N ASP A 112 19.24 8.80 4.81
CA ASP A 112 19.81 9.64 3.75
C ASP A 112 19.54 9.08 2.34
N ILE A 113 18.40 8.41 2.17
CA ILE A 113 17.93 7.85 0.91
C ILE A 113 17.00 8.86 0.23
N PRO A 114 17.20 9.18 -1.05
CA PRO A 114 16.31 10.07 -1.79
C PRO A 114 14.93 9.43 -1.99
N VAL A 115 13.95 10.25 -2.38
CA VAL A 115 12.62 9.75 -2.79
C VAL A 115 12.79 8.64 -3.82
N ASP A 116 12.21 7.50 -3.51
CA ASP A 116 12.29 6.29 -4.32
C ASP A 116 11.08 6.14 -5.28
N GLU A 117 11.06 5.05 -6.05
CA GLU A 117 10.01 4.74 -6.99
C GLU A 117 8.66 4.50 -6.30
N ILE A 118 8.65 4.00 -5.05
CA ILE A 118 7.43 3.76 -4.28
C ILE A 118 6.72 5.08 -4.00
N LEU A 119 7.43 6.07 -3.46
CA LEU A 119 6.86 7.39 -3.19
C LEU A 119 6.50 8.14 -4.48
N PHE A 120 7.28 7.97 -5.53
CA PHE A 120 6.96 8.55 -6.83
C PHE A 120 5.65 7.98 -7.38
N THR A 121 5.48 6.65 -7.36
CA THR A 121 4.25 5.98 -7.77
C THR A 121 3.08 6.39 -6.87
N ALA A 122 3.30 6.47 -5.56
CA ALA A 122 2.30 6.94 -4.61
C ALA A 122 1.83 8.36 -4.94
N SER A 123 2.73 9.27 -5.35
CA SER A 123 2.36 10.63 -5.73
C SER A 123 1.37 10.68 -6.90
N ARG A 124 1.59 9.87 -7.91
CA ARG A 124 0.67 9.74 -9.06
C ARG A 124 -0.67 9.17 -8.65
N ASN A 125 -0.66 8.06 -7.92
CA ASN A 125 -1.88 7.39 -7.49
C ASN A 125 -2.74 8.26 -6.54
N ILE A 126 -2.10 9.12 -5.72
CA ILE A 126 -2.80 10.10 -4.89
C ILE A 126 -3.50 11.15 -5.77
N VAL A 127 -2.81 11.67 -6.79
CA VAL A 127 -3.40 12.63 -7.73
C VAL A 127 -4.60 12.00 -8.45
N ASP A 128 -4.44 10.79 -8.99
CA ASP A 128 -5.52 10.06 -9.68
C ASP A 128 -6.72 9.81 -8.76
N ALA A 129 -6.48 9.42 -7.50
CA ALA A 129 -7.54 9.22 -6.53
C ALA A 129 -8.28 10.53 -6.19
N ILE A 130 -7.56 11.65 -6.11
CA ILE A 130 -8.16 12.97 -5.87
C ILE A 130 -8.96 13.42 -7.10
N GLU A 131 -8.47 13.19 -8.32
CA GLU A 131 -9.18 13.56 -9.56
C GLU A 131 -10.54 12.87 -9.65
N VAL A 132 -10.63 11.62 -9.22
CA VAL A 132 -11.90 10.89 -9.18
C VAL A 132 -12.86 11.49 -8.14
N MET A 133 -12.34 11.97 -7.00
CA MET A 133 -13.17 12.55 -5.92
C MET A 133 -13.55 14.02 -6.17
N ASP A 134 -12.62 14.80 -6.66
CA ASP A 134 -12.74 16.24 -6.91
C ASP A 134 -11.97 16.60 -8.19
N PRO A 135 -12.61 16.46 -9.36
CA PRO A 135 -11.97 16.77 -10.65
C PRO A 135 -11.45 18.21 -10.72
N SER A 136 -12.07 19.13 -9.99
CA SER A 136 -11.64 20.53 -9.95
C SER A 136 -10.39 20.76 -9.11
N LYS A 137 -10.05 19.82 -8.23
CA LYS A 137 -8.94 19.91 -7.25
C LYS A 137 -8.98 21.19 -6.39
N LYS A 138 -10.14 21.83 -6.29
CA LYS A 138 -10.33 23.10 -5.57
C LYS A 138 -10.80 22.92 -4.13
N ASN A 139 -11.21 21.72 -3.74
CA ASN A 139 -11.62 21.44 -2.38
C ASN A 139 -10.43 21.65 -1.43
N PRO A 140 -10.55 22.54 -0.42
CA PRO A 140 -9.48 22.77 0.54
C PRO A 140 -9.01 21.51 1.28
N MET A 141 -9.85 20.50 1.41
CA MET A 141 -9.50 19.24 2.07
C MET A 141 -8.48 18.42 1.30
N VAL A 142 -8.43 18.53 -0.02
CA VAL A 142 -7.48 17.75 -0.84
C VAL A 142 -6.14 18.47 -1.04
N GLN A 143 -6.06 19.77 -0.79
CA GLN A 143 -4.87 20.57 -1.03
C GLN A 143 -3.61 20.06 -0.28
N PRO A 144 -3.68 19.65 1.00
CA PRO A 144 -2.51 19.11 1.68
C PRO A 144 -1.98 17.82 1.03
N TRP A 145 -2.87 16.99 0.48
CA TRP A 145 -2.49 15.73 -0.18
C TRP A 145 -1.85 16.00 -1.55
N LEU A 146 -2.39 16.96 -2.30
CA LEU A 146 -1.80 17.40 -3.56
C LEU A 146 -0.41 18.01 -3.34
N GLN A 147 -0.24 18.83 -2.31
CA GLN A 147 1.06 19.39 -1.95
C GLN A 147 2.06 18.30 -1.59
N GLN A 148 1.64 17.29 -0.83
CA GLN A 148 2.51 16.17 -0.48
C GLN A 148 2.91 15.36 -1.71
N ALA A 149 1.96 15.07 -2.60
CA ALA A 149 2.23 14.38 -3.86
C ALA A 149 3.23 15.19 -4.72
N LEU A 150 3.09 16.51 -4.79
CA LEU A 150 4.03 17.37 -5.49
C LEU A 150 5.46 17.29 -4.91
N ILE A 151 5.60 17.30 -3.59
CA ILE A 151 6.90 17.18 -2.91
C ILE A 151 7.60 15.88 -3.32
N TRP A 152 6.88 14.77 -3.29
CA TRP A 152 7.46 13.46 -3.67
C TRP A 152 7.73 13.36 -5.18
N ALA A 153 6.87 13.92 -6.04
CA ALA A 153 7.09 13.92 -7.48
C ALA A 153 8.35 14.73 -7.88
N VAL A 154 8.57 15.88 -7.25
CA VAL A 154 9.78 16.69 -7.48
C VAL A 154 11.04 16.04 -6.91
N GLY A 155 10.93 15.37 -5.76
CA GLY A 155 12.04 14.64 -5.13
C GLY A 155 12.41 13.35 -5.83
N GLY A 156 11.50 12.80 -6.67
CA GLY A 156 11.69 11.52 -7.35
C GLY A 156 12.33 11.66 -8.72
N LEU A 157 12.99 10.62 -9.14
CA LEU A 157 13.47 10.17 -10.47
C LEU A 157 13.65 11.24 -11.58
N GLY A 158 14.05 12.48 -11.24
CA GLY A 158 14.45 13.47 -12.24
C GLY A 158 13.30 14.28 -12.87
N TYR A 159 12.12 14.25 -12.29
CA TYR A 159 11.04 15.16 -12.69
C TYR A 159 11.40 16.60 -12.32
N SER A 160 11.29 17.49 -13.26
CA SER A 160 11.36 18.92 -12.98
C SER A 160 10.13 19.37 -12.18
N LYS A 161 10.27 20.50 -11.49
CA LYS A 161 9.14 21.12 -10.78
C LYS A 161 7.96 21.38 -11.72
N ASP A 162 8.24 21.79 -12.95
CA ASP A 162 7.20 22.12 -13.93
C ASP A 162 6.44 20.87 -14.39
N GLU A 163 7.14 19.75 -14.63
CA GLU A 163 6.50 18.46 -14.94
C GLU A 163 5.66 17.94 -13.77
N ALA A 164 6.14 18.07 -12.54
CA ALA A 164 5.39 17.66 -11.34
C ALA A 164 4.14 18.54 -11.13
N VAL A 165 4.25 19.86 -11.38
CA VAL A 165 3.10 20.78 -11.34
C VAL A 165 2.11 20.42 -12.44
N GLU A 166 2.57 20.15 -13.67
CA GLU A 166 1.69 19.73 -14.76
C GLU A 166 0.95 18.43 -14.42
N MET A 167 1.64 17.45 -13.83
CA MET A 167 1.02 16.19 -13.37
C MET A 167 -0.12 16.42 -12.38
N ILE A 168 0.01 17.39 -11.47
CA ILE A 168 -0.97 17.71 -10.45
C ILE A 168 -2.09 18.61 -10.95
N THR A 169 -1.78 19.49 -11.92
CA THR A 169 -2.70 20.51 -12.43
C THR A 169 -3.32 20.18 -13.78
N ARG A 170 -2.98 19.02 -14.38
CA ARG A 170 -3.55 18.60 -15.66
C ARG A 170 -5.07 18.76 -15.63
N GLU A 171 -5.55 19.72 -16.37
CA GLU A 171 -6.95 19.78 -16.75
C GLU A 171 -7.18 18.65 -17.76
N ILE A 172 -8.19 17.84 -17.51
CA ILE A 172 -8.65 16.79 -18.41
C ILE A 172 -9.32 17.44 -19.61
#